data_e5f4a837bc69307df4f59d5b0e7dc921
#
_entry.id   e5f4a837bc69307df4f59d5b0e7dc921
#
_cell.length_a   1.000
_cell.length_b   1.000
_cell.length_c   1.000
_cell.angle_alpha   90.00
_cell.angle_beta   90.00
_cell.angle_gamma   90.00
#
_symmetry.space_group_name_H-M   'P 1'
#
loop_
_entity.id
_entity.type
_entity.pdbx_description
1 polymer ?
#
loop_
_entity_poly.entity_id
_entity_poly.type
_entity_poly.pdbx_seq_one_letter_code
_entity_poly.pdbx_strand_id
1 'polypeptide(L)'
;FTGESDKFLVIIGPCSADNEDAVLDYVHRLARVQEKVSDKLILIPRIYTNKPRTTGEGYKGMVHQPDPEKKPDMLAGILAIRHMHMRAVAETGLTAADEMLYPENWRYLSDILSYVAVGARSVENQQHRLTVSGIDIPAGMKNPTSGDLSVMLNSVVAAQHGHDFIFRGWEVQTDGNPLTHTILRGAVDKDRKS
;
A
#
# COMPACT_ATOMS: atom_id res chain seq x y z
N PHE A 1 12.61 -9.69 -1.34
CA PHE A 1 13.22 -8.57 -0.60
C PHE A 1 14.48 -8.98 0.14
N THR A 2 14.52 -10.15 0.73
CA THR A 2 15.70 -10.66 1.46
C THR A 2 16.80 -11.24 0.57
N GLY A 3 16.55 -11.43 -0.72
CA GLY A 3 17.49 -12.05 -1.65
C GLY A 3 17.52 -13.59 -1.61
N GLU A 4 16.57 -14.22 -0.94
CA GLU A 4 16.46 -15.68 -0.85
C GLU A 4 15.91 -16.33 -2.13
N SER A 5 15.40 -15.53 -3.05
CA SER A 5 14.82 -15.98 -4.32
C SER A 5 15.36 -15.17 -5.48
N ASP A 6 15.66 -15.82 -6.60
CA ASP A 6 16.07 -15.20 -7.86
C ASP A 6 14.88 -14.66 -8.67
N LYS A 7 13.66 -14.76 -8.14
CA LYS A 7 12.47 -14.28 -8.84
C LYS A 7 12.34 -12.76 -8.74
N PHE A 8 11.93 -12.15 -9.82
CA PHE A 8 11.64 -10.74 -9.84
C PHE A 8 10.24 -10.44 -9.31
N LEU A 9 10.12 -9.48 -8.39
CA LEU A 9 8.83 -9.07 -7.81
C LEU A 9 8.18 -8.00 -8.68
N VAL A 10 6.89 -8.19 -9.00
CA VAL A 10 6.09 -7.23 -9.76
C VAL A 10 4.81 -6.89 -9.00
N ILE A 11 4.68 -5.65 -8.56
CA ILE A 11 3.46 -5.12 -7.94
C ILE A 11 2.69 -4.38 -9.01
N ILE A 12 1.55 -4.92 -9.44
CA ILE A 12 0.83 -4.41 -10.60
C ILE A 12 -0.69 -4.43 -10.38
N GLY A 13 -1.37 -3.38 -10.83
CA GLY A 13 -2.81 -3.28 -10.73
C GLY A 13 -3.35 -1.91 -11.10
N PRO A 14 -4.68 -1.71 -10.97
CA PRO A 14 -5.35 -0.45 -11.28
C PRO A 14 -4.85 0.69 -10.38
N CYS A 15 -5.09 1.92 -10.83
CA CYS A 15 -4.72 3.12 -10.05
C CYS A 15 -5.52 3.25 -8.75
N SER A 16 -6.78 2.79 -8.75
CA SER A 16 -7.70 2.84 -7.62
C SER A 16 -8.63 1.63 -7.68
N ALA A 17 -8.85 0.99 -6.55
CA ALA A 17 -9.85 -0.04 -6.39
C ALA A 17 -11.15 0.65 -5.94
N ASP A 18 -12.09 0.81 -6.87
CA ASP A 18 -13.38 1.51 -6.67
C ASP A 18 -14.60 0.63 -7.00
N ASN A 19 -14.36 -0.52 -7.61
CA ASN A 19 -15.38 -1.51 -7.94
C ASN A 19 -14.85 -2.92 -7.66
N GLU A 20 -15.49 -3.63 -6.75
CA GLU A 20 -15.04 -4.95 -6.29
C GLU A 20 -15.00 -5.97 -7.43
N ASP A 21 -16.06 -6.05 -8.25
CA ASP A 21 -16.14 -7.04 -9.33
C ASP A 21 -15.07 -6.81 -10.39
N ALA A 22 -14.80 -5.55 -10.75
CA ALA A 22 -13.75 -5.20 -11.70
C ALA A 22 -12.35 -5.54 -11.15
N VAL A 23 -12.12 -5.29 -9.85
CA VAL A 23 -10.86 -5.65 -9.19
C VAL A 23 -10.68 -7.16 -9.17
N LEU A 24 -11.71 -7.92 -8.80
CA LEU A 24 -11.64 -9.37 -8.75
C LEU A 24 -11.43 -10.00 -10.13
N ASP A 25 -12.13 -9.52 -11.19
CA ASP A 25 -11.84 -9.96 -12.56
C ASP A 25 -10.38 -9.73 -12.94
N TYR A 26 -9.84 -8.56 -12.59
CA TYR A 26 -8.41 -8.27 -12.80
C TYR A 26 -7.49 -9.23 -12.05
N VAL A 27 -7.75 -9.49 -10.76
CA VAL A 27 -6.91 -10.38 -9.93
C VAL A 27 -7.00 -11.82 -10.43
N HIS A 28 -8.16 -12.30 -10.85
CA HIS A 28 -8.33 -13.63 -11.48
C HIS A 28 -7.52 -13.77 -12.77
N ARG A 29 -7.50 -12.73 -13.61
CA ARG A 29 -6.64 -12.71 -14.80
C ARG A 29 -5.16 -12.72 -14.44
N LEU A 30 -4.79 -11.96 -13.42
CA LEU A 30 -3.41 -11.90 -12.93
C LEU A 30 -2.96 -13.25 -12.35
N ALA A 31 -3.83 -13.97 -11.64
CA ALA A 31 -3.54 -15.31 -11.13
C ALA A 31 -3.18 -16.30 -12.25
N ARG A 32 -3.95 -16.28 -13.36
CA ARG A 32 -3.64 -17.09 -14.54
C ARG A 32 -2.32 -16.70 -15.21
N VAL A 33 -1.91 -15.45 -15.13
CA VAL A 33 -0.58 -15.01 -15.59
C VAL A 33 0.49 -15.50 -14.63
N GLN A 34 0.26 -15.41 -13.31
CA GLN A 34 1.20 -15.89 -12.29
C GLN A 34 1.54 -17.38 -12.50
N GLU A 35 0.59 -18.23 -12.82
CA GLU A 35 0.83 -19.64 -13.12
C GLU A 35 1.86 -19.84 -14.25
N LYS A 36 1.79 -18.97 -15.27
CA LYS A 36 2.66 -19.07 -16.47
C LYS A 36 4.07 -18.50 -16.26
N VAL A 37 4.25 -17.62 -15.29
CA VAL A 37 5.51 -16.89 -15.06
C VAL A 37 6.12 -17.17 -13.68
N SER A 38 5.55 -18.11 -12.96
CA SER A 38 5.90 -18.41 -11.57
C SER A 38 7.35 -18.89 -11.37
N ASP A 39 8.01 -19.33 -12.45
CA ASP A 39 9.44 -19.67 -12.44
C ASP A 39 10.35 -18.42 -12.36
N LYS A 40 9.90 -17.27 -12.85
CA LYS A 40 10.66 -16.02 -12.95
C LYS A 40 10.11 -14.87 -12.10
N LEU A 41 8.78 -14.79 -11.96
CA LEU A 41 8.11 -13.65 -11.37
C LEU A 41 7.25 -14.03 -10.16
N ILE A 42 7.19 -13.10 -9.21
CA ILE A 42 6.18 -13.09 -8.15
C ILE A 42 5.29 -11.88 -8.41
N LEU A 43 4.02 -12.12 -8.72
CA LEU A 43 3.04 -11.06 -8.97
C LEU A 43 2.25 -10.76 -7.71
N ILE A 44 2.25 -9.50 -7.30
CA ILE A 44 1.41 -8.98 -6.21
C ILE A 44 0.39 -8.02 -6.80
N PRO A 45 -0.92 -8.35 -6.75
CA PRO A 45 -1.95 -7.43 -7.21
C PRO A 45 -1.95 -6.15 -6.39
N ARG A 46 -1.93 -5.02 -7.08
CA ARG A 46 -2.07 -3.70 -6.46
C ARG A 46 -3.55 -3.37 -6.34
N ILE A 47 -4.06 -3.38 -5.12
CA ILE A 47 -5.45 -3.07 -4.78
C ILE A 47 -5.46 -1.85 -3.86
N TYR A 48 -5.30 -0.65 -4.44
CA TYR A 48 -5.27 0.58 -3.66
C TYR A 48 -6.69 1.07 -3.35
N THR A 49 -7.08 0.93 -2.09
CA THR A 49 -8.43 1.21 -1.59
C THR A 49 -8.63 2.64 -1.13
N ASN A 50 -7.55 3.41 -1.03
CA ASN A 50 -7.56 4.81 -0.65
C ASN A 50 -7.12 5.71 -1.80
N LYS A 51 -7.75 6.88 -1.94
CA LYS A 51 -7.41 7.87 -2.96
C LYS A 51 -7.09 9.23 -2.30
N PRO A 52 -5.80 9.59 -2.17
CA PRO A 52 -5.43 10.89 -1.63
C PRO A 52 -5.87 11.99 -2.60
N ARG A 53 -6.53 13.03 -2.08
CA ARG A 53 -6.98 14.20 -2.83
C ARG A 53 -6.36 15.47 -2.27
N THR A 54 -5.60 16.19 -3.08
CA THR A 54 -4.94 17.43 -2.67
C THR A 54 -5.93 18.53 -2.36
N THR A 55 -7.00 18.65 -3.18
CA THR A 55 -8.06 19.67 -3.02
C THR A 55 -9.21 19.20 -2.14
N GLY A 56 -9.26 17.92 -1.75
CA GLY A 56 -10.37 17.34 -1.01
C GLY A 56 -11.61 17.03 -1.85
N GLU A 57 -11.61 17.37 -3.14
CA GLU A 57 -12.71 17.14 -4.07
C GLU A 57 -12.61 15.79 -4.79
N GLY A 58 -13.76 15.28 -5.25
CA GLY A 58 -13.88 14.05 -6.02
C GLY A 58 -13.87 12.78 -5.15
N TYR A 59 -13.96 11.63 -5.78
CA TYR A 59 -13.99 10.32 -5.16
C TYR A 59 -12.75 10.06 -4.30
N LYS A 60 -12.96 9.72 -3.02
CA LYS A 60 -11.90 9.60 -2.00
C LYS A 60 -11.37 8.17 -1.79
N GLY A 61 -11.85 7.23 -2.58
CA GLY A 61 -11.52 5.82 -2.45
C GLY A 61 -12.56 5.01 -1.69
N MET A 62 -12.50 3.69 -1.85
CA MET A 62 -13.50 2.76 -1.32
C MET A 62 -13.62 2.82 0.21
N VAL A 63 -12.53 3.10 0.93
CA VAL A 63 -12.58 3.21 2.40
C VAL A 63 -13.48 4.34 2.90
N HIS A 64 -13.63 5.40 2.12
CA HIS A 64 -14.51 6.53 2.48
C HIS A 64 -15.91 6.40 1.88
N GLN A 65 -15.99 5.84 0.69
CA GLN A 65 -17.19 5.83 -0.15
C GLN A 65 -17.21 4.53 -0.96
N PRO A 66 -17.64 3.41 -0.34
CA PRO A 66 -17.65 2.10 -0.99
C PRO A 66 -18.62 2.04 -2.18
N ASP A 67 -19.66 2.88 -2.16
CA ASP A 67 -20.58 3.10 -3.27
C ASP A 67 -20.42 4.55 -3.77
N PRO A 68 -19.87 4.76 -4.97
CA PRO A 68 -19.63 6.11 -5.51
C PRO A 68 -20.88 6.97 -5.66
N GLU A 69 -22.07 6.34 -5.77
CA GLU A 69 -23.36 7.02 -5.93
C GLU A 69 -24.00 7.45 -4.59
N LYS A 70 -23.44 6.97 -3.47
CA LYS A 70 -23.95 7.28 -2.13
C LYS A 70 -23.07 8.26 -1.37
N LYS A 71 -23.61 8.76 -0.27
CA LYS A 71 -22.84 9.57 0.67
C LYS A 71 -21.69 8.75 1.28
N PRO A 72 -20.58 9.41 1.66
CA PRO A 72 -19.50 8.75 2.37
C PRO A 72 -19.97 7.99 3.61
N ASP A 73 -19.49 6.75 3.76
CA ASP A 73 -19.74 5.89 4.92
C ASP A 73 -18.44 5.12 5.24
N MET A 74 -17.72 5.57 6.25
CA MET A 74 -16.41 5.03 6.62
C MET A 74 -16.51 3.61 7.17
N LEU A 75 -17.56 3.28 7.93
CA LEU A 75 -17.72 1.93 8.47
C LEU A 75 -17.99 0.93 7.35
N ALA A 76 -18.95 1.25 6.48
CA ALA A 76 -19.22 0.43 5.29
C ALA A 76 -17.96 0.32 4.41
N GLY A 77 -17.19 1.40 4.29
CA GLY A 77 -15.92 1.41 3.56
C GLY A 77 -14.87 0.45 4.14
N ILE A 78 -14.67 0.46 5.45
CA ILE A 78 -13.74 -0.47 6.13
C ILE A 78 -14.16 -1.93 5.90
N LEU A 79 -15.44 -2.23 5.99
CA LEU A 79 -15.95 -3.57 5.72
C LEU A 79 -15.76 -3.97 4.24
N ALA A 80 -16.03 -3.05 3.31
CA ALA A 80 -15.89 -3.28 1.88
C ALA A 80 -14.44 -3.55 1.46
N ILE A 81 -13.47 -2.75 1.93
CA ILE A 81 -12.07 -2.96 1.58
C ILE A 81 -11.55 -4.29 2.13
N ARG A 82 -11.95 -4.63 3.35
CA ARG A 82 -11.56 -5.89 3.96
C ARG A 82 -12.16 -7.08 3.20
N HIS A 83 -13.45 -7.01 2.88
CA HIS A 83 -14.15 -8.04 2.11
C HIS A 83 -13.48 -8.27 0.75
N MET A 84 -13.19 -7.21 0.01
CA MET A 84 -12.54 -7.29 -1.30
C MET A 84 -11.15 -7.93 -1.22
N HIS A 85 -10.31 -7.53 -0.26
CA HIS A 85 -8.99 -8.14 -0.07
C HIS A 85 -9.09 -9.62 0.32
N MET A 86 -10.02 -9.98 1.23
CA MET A 86 -10.25 -11.37 1.62
C MET A 86 -10.70 -12.22 0.43
N ARG A 87 -11.61 -11.71 -0.40
CA ARG A 87 -12.04 -12.40 -1.62
C ARG A 87 -10.89 -12.60 -2.60
N ALA A 88 -10.08 -11.57 -2.83
CA ALA A 88 -8.93 -11.68 -3.72
C ALA A 88 -8.01 -12.84 -3.31
N VAL A 89 -7.67 -12.94 -2.03
CA VAL A 89 -6.83 -14.04 -1.50
C VAL A 89 -7.57 -15.39 -1.59
N ALA A 90 -8.82 -15.46 -1.13
CA ALA A 90 -9.57 -16.71 -1.07
C ALA A 90 -9.82 -17.31 -2.47
N GLU A 91 -10.12 -16.46 -3.46
CA GLU A 91 -10.49 -16.90 -4.81
C GLU A 91 -9.28 -17.15 -5.71
N THR A 92 -8.11 -16.55 -5.42
CA THR A 92 -6.94 -16.59 -6.32
C THR A 92 -5.64 -17.07 -5.70
N GLY A 93 -5.55 -17.09 -4.36
CA GLY A 93 -4.31 -17.36 -3.64
C GLY A 93 -3.27 -16.21 -3.69
N LEU A 94 -3.58 -15.10 -4.38
CA LEU A 94 -2.68 -13.95 -4.46
C LEU A 94 -2.96 -12.97 -3.32
N THR A 95 -1.94 -12.69 -2.52
CA THR A 95 -1.96 -11.61 -1.52
C THR A 95 -1.68 -10.27 -2.20
N ALA A 96 -2.24 -9.20 -1.67
CA ALA A 96 -2.25 -7.91 -2.34
C ALA A 96 -1.35 -6.85 -1.68
N ALA A 97 -1.13 -5.77 -2.43
CA ALA A 97 -0.53 -4.53 -1.96
C ALA A 97 -1.59 -3.44 -1.84
N ASP A 98 -1.55 -2.66 -0.75
CA ASP A 98 -2.36 -1.44 -0.62
C ASP A 98 -1.50 -0.24 -0.20
N GLU A 99 -2.03 0.98 -0.35
CA GLU A 99 -1.37 2.21 0.07
C GLU A 99 -1.87 2.62 1.46
N MET A 100 -0.94 2.77 2.40
CA MET A 100 -1.23 3.30 3.72
C MET A 100 -1.46 4.82 3.63
N LEU A 101 -2.71 5.24 3.39
CA LEU A 101 -3.07 6.65 3.41
C LEU A 101 -3.18 7.16 4.85
N TYR A 102 -3.78 6.37 5.73
CA TYR A 102 -3.88 6.63 7.15
C TYR A 102 -3.21 5.50 7.94
N PRO A 103 -2.26 5.79 8.83
CA PRO A 103 -1.61 4.77 9.64
C PRO A 103 -2.58 3.87 10.43
N GLU A 104 -3.67 4.45 10.94
CA GLU A 104 -4.68 3.73 11.71
C GLU A 104 -5.41 2.65 10.90
N ASN A 105 -5.47 2.79 9.58
CA ASN A 105 -6.14 1.81 8.71
C ASN A 105 -5.35 0.51 8.58
N TRP A 106 -4.06 0.51 8.89
CA TRP A 106 -3.22 -0.68 8.90
C TRP A 106 -3.86 -1.85 9.67
N ARG A 107 -4.43 -1.60 10.83
CA ARG A 107 -5.06 -2.61 11.67
C ARG A 107 -6.20 -3.40 11.01
N TYR A 108 -6.82 -2.83 9.98
CA TYR A 108 -7.94 -3.47 9.28
C TYR A 108 -7.49 -4.39 8.14
N LEU A 109 -6.23 -4.33 7.76
CA LEU A 109 -5.66 -5.06 6.63
C LEU A 109 -4.35 -5.79 6.97
N SER A 110 -3.83 -5.64 8.19
CA SER A 110 -2.53 -6.16 8.61
C SER A 110 -2.37 -7.67 8.47
N ASP A 111 -3.46 -8.41 8.58
CA ASP A 111 -3.51 -9.87 8.47
C ASP A 111 -3.70 -10.39 7.03
N ILE A 112 -3.84 -9.49 6.05
CA ILE A 112 -4.21 -9.85 4.67
C ILE A 112 -3.19 -9.36 3.66
N LEU A 113 -2.56 -8.20 3.91
CA LEU A 113 -1.62 -7.60 2.97
C LEU A 113 -0.24 -8.27 3.03
N SER A 114 0.40 -8.39 1.87
CA SER A 114 1.80 -8.81 1.75
C SER A 114 2.74 -7.64 1.45
N TYR A 115 2.22 -6.46 1.18
CA TYR A 115 3.00 -5.27 0.85
C TYR A 115 2.22 -3.99 1.16
N VAL A 116 2.92 -2.99 1.66
CA VAL A 116 2.38 -1.66 1.91
C VAL A 116 3.19 -0.60 1.18
N ALA A 117 2.52 0.36 0.55
CA ALA A 117 3.15 1.55 0.00
C ALA A 117 2.81 2.79 0.85
N VAL A 118 3.81 3.63 1.11
CA VAL A 118 3.61 4.97 1.65
C VAL A 118 3.67 5.97 0.51
N GLY A 119 2.58 6.71 0.33
CA GLY A 119 2.38 7.63 -0.79
C GLY A 119 3.26 8.87 -0.72
N ALA A 120 3.46 9.51 -1.86
CA ALA A 120 4.28 10.71 -2.00
C ALA A 120 3.80 11.92 -1.16
N ARG A 121 2.51 11.93 -0.76
CA ARG A 121 1.96 12.97 0.14
C ARG A 121 2.10 12.63 1.62
N SER A 122 2.47 11.40 1.93
CA SER A 122 2.54 10.87 3.30
C SER A 122 3.96 10.54 3.75
N VAL A 123 4.92 10.46 2.82
CA VAL A 123 6.29 10.01 3.09
C VAL A 123 7.05 10.90 4.09
N GLU A 124 6.71 12.17 4.20
CA GLU A 124 7.29 13.11 5.16
C GLU A 124 6.59 13.06 6.53
N ASN A 125 5.44 12.42 6.61
CA ASN A 125 4.66 12.37 7.85
C ASN A 125 5.29 11.38 8.83
N GLN A 126 5.58 11.87 10.04
CA GLN A 126 6.24 11.09 11.07
C GLN A 126 5.44 9.86 11.50
N GLN A 127 4.12 9.96 11.62
CA GLN A 127 3.30 8.81 12.03
C GLN A 127 3.34 7.67 11.01
N HIS A 128 3.44 7.96 9.71
CA HIS A 128 3.63 6.92 8.70
C HIS A 128 4.97 6.20 8.87
N ARG A 129 6.06 6.94 9.07
CA ARG A 129 7.40 6.38 9.31
C ARG A 129 7.43 5.51 10.57
N LEU A 130 6.87 6.00 11.67
CA LEU A 130 6.77 5.28 12.94
C LEU A 130 5.91 4.03 12.82
N THR A 131 4.76 4.11 12.14
CA THR A 131 3.91 2.93 11.92
C THR A 131 4.64 1.89 11.07
N VAL A 132 5.31 2.29 9.99
CA VAL A 132 6.09 1.38 9.14
C VAL A 132 7.21 0.71 9.92
N SER A 133 7.84 1.38 10.88
CA SER A 133 8.89 0.79 11.72
C SER A 133 8.39 -0.35 12.61
N GLY A 134 7.08 -0.46 12.82
CA GLY A 134 6.44 -1.47 13.65
C GLY A 134 5.68 -2.55 12.88
N ILE A 135 5.79 -2.58 11.54
CA ILE A 135 5.16 -3.63 10.73
C ILE A 135 6.21 -4.60 10.18
N ASP A 136 5.83 -5.84 9.97
CA ASP A 136 6.70 -6.97 9.65
C ASP A 136 6.62 -7.43 8.19
N ILE A 137 5.96 -6.63 7.32
CA ILE A 137 5.90 -6.87 5.88
C ILE A 137 6.68 -5.80 5.11
N PRO A 138 7.07 -6.08 3.85
CA PRO A 138 7.74 -5.10 3.00
C PRO A 138 6.94 -3.81 2.83
N ALA A 139 7.61 -2.68 3.03
CA ALA A 139 7.03 -1.36 2.93
C ALA A 139 7.84 -0.45 1.99
N GLY A 140 7.18 0.08 0.97
CA GLY A 140 7.81 0.97 -0.02
C GLY A 140 7.54 2.44 0.26
N MET A 141 8.60 3.23 0.43
CA MET A 141 8.54 4.69 0.59
C MET A 141 8.68 5.38 -0.75
N LYS A 142 7.63 6.09 -1.19
CA LYS A 142 7.68 6.87 -2.44
C LYS A 142 8.45 8.17 -2.22
N ASN A 143 9.19 8.64 -3.24
CA ASN A 143 9.69 10.01 -3.20
C ASN A 143 8.50 11.01 -3.20
N PRO A 144 8.63 12.16 -2.50
CA PRO A 144 7.56 13.14 -2.36
C PRO A 144 7.14 13.74 -3.72
N THR A 145 6.08 14.52 -3.71
CA THR A 145 5.57 15.17 -4.94
C THR A 145 6.57 16.17 -5.55
N SER A 146 7.47 16.72 -4.74
CA SER A 146 8.60 17.55 -5.21
C SER A 146 9.65 16.76 -5.99
N GLY A 147 9.69 15.44 -5.81
CA GLY A 147 10.69 14.56 -6.40
C GLY A 147 11.98 14.43 -5.58
N ASP A 148 12.04 14.98 -4.37
CA ASP A 148 13.23 14.95 -3.53
C ASP A 148 13.56 13.52 -3.07
N LEU A 149 14.73 13.05 -3.47
CA LEU A 149 15.23 11.71 -3.13
C LEU A 149 15.74 11.64 -1.69
N SER A 150 16.26 12.74 -1.14
CA SER A 150 16.79 12.78 0.24
C SER A 150 15.67 12.54 1.24
N VAL A 151 14.50 13.12 1.01
CA VAL A 151 13.31 12.89 1.85
C VAL A 151 12.89 11.42 1.83
N MET A 152 12.89 10.81 0.66
CA MET A 152 12.57 9.39 0.50
C MET A 152 13.57 8.50 1.25
N LEU A 153 14.87 8.73 1.06
CA LEU A 153 15.94 7.96 1.73
C LEU A 153 15.87 8.13 3.24
N ASN A 154 15.67 9.35 3.74
CA ASN A 154 15.50 9.61 5.17
C ASN A 154 14.27 8.88 5.73
N SER A 155 13.20 8.76 4.94
CA SER A 155 11.99 8.03 5.35
C SER A 155 12.23 6.53 5.46
N VAL A 156 13.03 5.95 4.55
CA VAL A 156 13.44 4.55 4.62
C VAL A 156 14.31 4.32 5.87
N VAL A 157 15.33 5.15 6.07
CA VAL A 157 16.22 5.04 7.24
C VAL A 157 15.42 5.16 8.54
N ALA A 158 14.51 6.14 8.64
CA ALA A 158 13.68 6.31 9.83
C ALA A 158 12.82 5.06 10.10
N ALA A 159 12.19 4.48 9.07
CA ALA A 159 11.35 3.31 9.23
C ALA A 159 12.13 2.00 9.48
N GLN A 160 13.42 1.94 9.11
CA GLN A 160 14.29 0.80 9.41
C GLN A 160 14.81 0.78 10.85
N HIS A 161 14.67 1.89 11.60
CA HIS A 161 15.08 1.98 13.00
C HIS A 161 13.89 1.82 13.95
N GLY A 162 14.17 1.36 15.17
CA GLY A 162 13.20 1.31 16.25
C GLY A 162 12.91 2.69 16.82
N HIS A 163 11.68 2.86 17.32
CA HIS A 163 11.19 4.10 17.91
C HIS A 163 10.32 3.86 19.12
N ASP A 164 10.35 4.79 20.06
CA ASP A 164 9.42 4.87 21.18
C ASP A 164 8.45 6.02 20.93
N PHE A 165 7.15 5.76 20.95
CA PHE A 165 6.13 6.78 20.71
C PHE A 165 4.76 6.40 21.27
N ILE A 166 3.85 7.38 21.33
CA ILE A 166 2.47 7.13 21.74
C ILE A 166 1.63 6.78 20.51
N PHE A 167 1.03 5.61 20.54
CA PHE A 167 0.11 5.13 19.52
C PHE A 167 -1.21 4.72 20.17
N ARG A 168 -2.31 5.41 19.84
CA ARG A 168 -3.66 5.16 20.40
C ARG A 168 -3.73 5.22 21.93
N GLY A 169 -2.97 6.11 22.53
CA GLY A 169 -2.92 6.26 23.98
C GLY A 169 -2.03 5.25 24.71
N TRP A 170 -1.34 4.40 23.98
CA TRP A 170 -0.34 3.48 24.51
C TRP A 170 1.07 3.95 24.16
N GLU A 171 1.97 3.85 25.11
CA GLU A 171 3.40 3.90 24.81
C GLU A 171 3.79 2.60 24.10
N VAL A 172 4.36 2.73 22.92
CA VAL A 172 4.76 1.59 22.09
C VAL A 172 6.22 1.74 21.70
N GLN A 173 6.90 0.63 21.61
CA GLN A 173 8.24 0.51 21.06
C GLN A 173 8.20 -0.32 19.80
N THR A 174 8.93 0.08 18.76
CA THR A 174 9.09 -0.65 17.52
C THR A 174 10.54 -1.08 17.33
N ASP A 175 10.76 -2.16 16.62
CA ASP A 175 12.10 -2.71 16.36
C ASP A 175 12.75 -2.17 15.08
N GLY A 176 11.96 -1.47 14.26
CA GLY A 176 12.34 -1.10 12.90
C GLY A 176 11.96 -2.16 11.88
N ASN A 177 11.65 -1.73 10.66
CA ASN A 177 11.28 -2.62 9.56
C ASN A 177 12.43 -2.72 8.53
N PRO A 178 13.26 -3.76 8.59
CA PRO A 178 14.41 -3.93 7.68
C PRO A 178 13.99 -4.16 6.22
N LEU A 179 12.71 -4.50 5.97
CA LEU A 179 12.16 -4.69 4.62
C LEU A 179 11.66 -3.38 4.00
N THR A 180 11.83 -2.24 4.69
CA THR A 180 11.51 -0.92 4.13
C THR A 180 12.49 -0.56 3.01
N HIS A 181 11.97 -0.10 1.89
CA HIS A 181 12.73 0.25 0.69
C HIS A 181 12.12 1.42 -0.06
N THR A 182 12.79 1.87 -1.11
CA THR A 182 12.37 3.01 -1.92
C THR A 182 11.43 2.61 -3.06
N ILE A 183 10.47 3.48 -3.38
CA ILE A 183 9.69 3.45 -4.63
C ILE A 183 9.96 4.75 -5.38
N LEU A 184 10.74 4.67 -6.47
CA LEU A 184 11.00 5.82 -7.32
C LEU A 184 9.81 6.10 -8.24
N ARG A 185 9.41 7.34 -8.29
CA ARG A 185 8.38 7.85 -9.20
C ARG A 185 8.88 9.11 -9.89
N GLY A 186 8.35 9.44 -11.08
CA GLY A 186 8.67 10.68 -11.77
C GLY A 186 8.32 11.92 -10.93
N ALA A 187 9.11 12.97 -11.10
CA ALA A 187 8.95 14.27 -10.43
C ALA A 187 8.37 15.32 -11.38
N VAL A 188 8.15 16.55 -10.84
CA VAL A 188 7.89 17.73 -11.67
C VAL A 188 9.05 17.90 -12.65
N ASP A 189 8.77 18.24 -13.89
CA ASP A 189 9.73 18.42 -14.98
C ASP A 189 10.45 17.16 -15.49
N LYS A 190 10.05 15.97 -15.03
CA LYS A 190 10.56 14.69 -15.55
C LYS A 190 9.42 13.78 -16.00
N ASP A 191 9.67 12.99 -17.02
CA ASP A 191 8.69 12.03 -17.51
C ASP A 191 8.30 11.04 -16.40
N ARG A 192 7.01 11.04 -16.06
CA ARG A 192 6.44 10.12 -15.06
C ARG A 192 6.21 8.71 -15.60
N LYS A 193 6.57 8.47 -16.85
CA LYS A 193 6.41 7.18 -17.52
C LYS A 193 7.71 6.39 -17.61
N SER A 194 8.81 7.02 -17.24
CA SER A 194 10.14 6.40 -17.22
C SER A 194 10.41 5.68 -15.92
#